data_9483945dd33859daff75f297ea1e98ea
#
_entry.id   9483945dd33859daff75f297ea1e98ea
#
_cell.length_a   1.000
_cell.length_b   1.000
_cell.length_c   1.000
_cell.angle_alpha   90.00
_cell.angle_beta   90.00
_cell.angle_gamma   90.00
#
_symmetry.space_group_name_H-M   'P 1'
#
loop_
_entity.id
_entity.type
_entity.pdbx_description
1 polymer ?
#
loop_
_entity_poly.entity_id
_entity_poly.type
_entity_poly.pdbx_seq_one_letter_code
_entity_poly.pdbx_strand_id
1 'polypeptide(L)'
;MLWRQDDLRNGVRAAIEERCGGDESQLFAIFTSSRRVFVEAPAGYGKTTAMTGRACWLLASGEVPPPKRVMALTFSVAAARRMRADMSAALSALPGSAAWRFEGRVMTTNFHGFAWALLRRYWRSLSLPACVDELSMLDDNGAVDELISRGGGITYDEKKVVDSFLSSMRHGRDEDLRRLICPFNKVIRDRFVPNGILPYSAMISLAIELLALCPKLRSYLSAAYPVVLVDEAQDTNALCYIFLNGLLSEESGICMFGDPIQRVYGFIGAMTGLKEKASTDLRLLPLELEHNHRFSEGSIIGELGAAIRSNMKGGPVGGTPRLPVLISSTQQGEAAAIVSKVAELAQGEGGRTAILVRKRGPLAD
;
A
#
# COMPACT_ATOMS: atom_id res chain seq x y z
N MET A 1 -36.82 13.04 -2.54
CA MET A 1 -36.57 13.25 -3.97
C MET A 1 -35.42 12.32 -4.39
N LEU A 2 -35.74 11.26 -5.16
CA LEU A 2 -34.71 10.32 -5.66
C LEU A 2 -34.04 11.01 -6.85
N TRP A 3 -32.77 11.41 -6.68
CA TRP A 3 -31.95 11.89 -7.79
C TRP A 3 -31.89 10.79 -8.85
N ARG A 4 -32.10 11.17 -10.13
CA ARG A 4 -31.82 10.25 -11.24
C ARG A 4 -30.35 9.91 -11.22
N GLN A 5 -29.99 8.71 -11.69
CA GLN A 5 -28.56 8.23 -11.71
C GLN A 5 -27.64 9.23 -12.43
N ASP A 6 -28.17 9.88 -13.49
CA ASP A 6 -27.38 10.87 -14.25
C ASP A 6 -27.13 12.16 -13.46
N ASP A 7 -28.09 12.63 -12.66
CA ASP A 7 -27.91 13.82 -11.81
C ASP A 7 -26.84 13.57 -10.74
N LEU A 8 -26.85 12.37 -10.14
CA LEU A 8 -25.86 11.95 -9.17
C LEU A 8 -24.46 11.90 -9.80
N ARG A 9 -24.35 11.26 -10.96
CA ARG A 9 -23.10 11.13 -11.71
C ARG A 9 -22.53 12.49 -12.09
N ASN A 10 -23.36 13.38 -12.62
CA ASN A 10 -22.96 14.74 -13.02
C ASN A 10 -22.54 15.58 -11.82
N GLY A 11 -23.27 15.52 -10.70
CA GLY A 11 -22.90 16.23 -9.49
C GLY A 11 -21.57 15.76 -8.89
N VAL A 12 -21.35 14.44 -8.86
CA VAL A 12 -20.07 13.88 -8.40
C VAL A 12 -18.93 14.26 -9.35
N ARG A 13 -19.16 14.24 -10.66
CA ARG A 13 -18.18 14.66 -11.65
C ARG A 13 -17.75 16.11 -11.44
N ALA A 14 -18.69 17.02 -11.31
CA ALA A 14 -18.42 18.44 -11.08
C ALA A 14 -17.61 18.67 -9.79
N ALA A 15 -17.96 17.98 -8.69
CA ALA A 15 -17.21 18.06 -7.44
C ALA A 15 -15.75 17.53 -7.55
N ILE A 16 -15.54 16.51 -8.38
CA ILE A 16 -14.19 16.00 -8.65
C ILE A 16 -13.39 17.01 -9.50
N GLU A 17 -14.01 17.55 -10.55
CA GLU A 17 -13.38 18.56 -11.43
C GLU A 17 -12.97 19.82 -10.64
N GLU A 18 -13.84 20.31 -9.77
CA GLU A 18 -13.55 21.42 -8.86
C GLU A 18 -12.37 21.11 -7.93
N ARG A 19 -12.35 19.91 -7.32
CA ARG A 19 -11.29 19.48 -6.40
C ARG A 19 -9.94 19.32 -7.08
N CYS A 20 -9.91 18.90 -8.34
CA CYS A 20 -8.67 18.74 -9.13
C CYS A 20 -8.16 20.09 -9.68
N GLY A 21 -8.96 21.18 -9.61
CA GLY A 21 -8.51 22.50 -10.03
C GLY A 21 -8.08 22.59 -11.50
N GLY A 22 -8.62 21.74 -12.37
CA GLY A 22 -8.29 21.70 -13.79
C GLY A 22 -7.06 20.85 -14.15
N ASP A 23 -6.49 20.09 -13.21
CA ASP A 23 -5.39 19.15 -13.53
C ASP A 23 -5.89 18.01 -14.43
N GLU A 24 -5.59 18.12 -15.72
CA GLU A 24 -6.03 17.15 -16.73
C GLU A 24 -5.47 15.76 -16.49
N SER A 25 -4.24 15.64 -15.96
CA SER A 25 -3.62 14.34 -15.66
C SER A 25 -4.35 13.60 -14.54
N GLN A 26 -4.77 14.31 -13.48
CA GLN A 26 -5.60 13.75 -12.43
C GLN A 26 -7.00 13.39 -12.95
N LEU A 27 -7.64 14.29 -13.70
CA LEU A 27 -8.97 14.04 -14.27
C LEU A 27 -8.95 12.83 -15.21
N PHE A 28 -7.92 12.67 -16.02
CA PHE A 28 -7.76 11.51 -16.88
C PHE A 28 -7.62 10.21 -16.07
N ALA A 29 -6.78 10.21 -15.02
CA ALA A 29 -6.62 9.06 -14.14
C ALA A 29 -7.92 8.68 -13.39
N ILE A 30 -8.74 9.68 -13.06
CA ILE A 30 -10.03 9.49 -12.37
C ILE A 30 -11.11 8.98 -13.33
N PHE A 31 -11.25 9.57 -14.50
CA PHE A 31 -12.38 9.31 -15.41
C PHE A 31 -12.11 8.29 -16.51
N THR A 32 -10.87 7.80 -16.64
CA THR A 32 -10.55 6.79 -17.65
C THR A 32 -11.50 5.60 -17.60
N SER A 33 -11.91 5.11 -18.75
CA SER A 33 -12.71 3.90 -18.90
C SER A 33 -11.93 2.63 -18.62
N SER A 34 -10.59 2.72 -18.63
CA SER A 34 -9.74 1.57 -18.29
C SER A 34 -9.96 1.17 -16.83
N ARG A 35 -10.31 -0.08 -16.61
CA ARG A 35 -10.47 -0.65 -15.27
C ARG A 35 -9.15 -1.11 -14.67
N ARG A 36 -8.06 -1.14 -15.46
CA ARG A 36 -6.75 -1.62 -15.06
C ARG A 36 -5.70 -0.57 -15.38
N VAL A 37 -5.25 0.15 -14.37
CA VAL A 37 -4.31 1.27 -14.53
C VAL A 37 -3.19 1.21 -13.48
N PHE A 38 -2.02 1.67 -13.88
CA PHE A 38 -0.95 2.04 -12.96
C PHE A 38 -0.73 3.55 -13.05
N VAL A 39 -1.01 4.27 -11.97
CA VAL A 39 -0.85 5.72 -11.89
C VAL A 39 0.45 6.03 -11.17
N GLU A 40 1.46 6.45 -11.91
CA GLU A 40 2.70 6.98 -11.34
C GLU A 40 2.44 8.40 -10.84
N ALA A 41 2.64 8.59 -9.54
CA ALA A 41 2.33 9.85 -8.89
C ALA A 41 3.48 10.27 -7.98
N PRO A 42 4.34 11.20 -8.44
CA PRO A 42 5.39 11.78 -7.61
C PRO A 42 4.87 12.42 -6.32
N ALA A 43 5.78 12.66 -5.33
CA ALA A 43 5.41 13.35 -4.10
C ALA A 43 4.85 14.74 -4.41
N GLY A 44 3.63 15.03 -3.91
CA GLY A 44 2.99 16.32 -4.13
C GLY A 44 2.14 16.42 -5.41
N TYR A 45 2.10 15.38 -6.25
CA TYR A 45 1.35 15.41 -7.51
C TYR A 45 -0.12 14.99 -7.37
N GLY A 46 -0.67 14.99 -6.15
CA GLY A 46 -2.08 14.75 -5.93
C GLY A 46 -2.51 13.28 -5.99
N LYS A 47 -1.62 12.30 -5.74
CA LYS A 47 -1.91 10.86 -5.69
C LYS A 47 -3.18 10.54 -4.90
N THR A 48 -3.29 11.07 -3.67
CA THR A 48 -4.46 10.84 -2.80
C THR A 48 -5.73 11.42 -3.40
N THR A 49 -5.66 12.60 -4.04
CA THR A 49 -6.79 13.22 -4.73
C THR A 49 -7.27 12.36 -5.89
N ALA A 50 -6.34 11.89 -6.74
CA ALA A 50 -6.66 11.02 -7.86
C ALA A 50 -7.25 9.68 -7.40
N MET A 51 -6.69 9.04 -6.38
CA MET A 51 -7.18 7.76 -5.84
C MET A 51 -8.58 7.90 -5.21
N THR A 52 -8.79 8.90 -4.36
CA THR A 52 -10.11 9.12 -3.73
C THR A 52 -11.16 9.56 -4.75
N GLY A 53 -10.79 10.41 -5.70
CA GLY A 53 -11.64 10.80 -6.84
C GLY A 53 -12.04 9.59 -7.68
N ARG A 54 -11.07 8.68 -7.99
CA ARG A 54 -11.36 7.43 -8.72
C ARG A 54 -12.36 6.55 -7.97
N ALA A 55 -12.21 6.39 -6.65
CA ALA A 55 -13.19 5.63 -5.84
C ALA A 55 -14.59 6.25 -5.92
N CYS A 56 -14.71 7.56 -5.76
CA CYS A 56 -15.97 8.28 -5.86
C CYS A 56 -16.61 8.09 -7.26
N TRP A 57 -15.79 8.20 -8.31
CA TRP A 57 -16.25 8.02 -9.68
C TRP A 57 -16.76 6.61 -9.98
N LEU A 58 -16.02 5.58 -9.55
CA LEU A 58 -16.42 4.17 -9.71
C LEU A 58 -17.77 3.86 -9.08
N LEU A 59 -18.10 4.52 -7.96
CA LEU A 59 -19.40 4.40 -7.31
C LEU A 59 -20.49 5.19 -8.03
N ALA A 60 -20.18 6.41 -8.48
CA ALA A 60 -21.12 7.31 -9.12
C ALA A 60 -21.46 6.88 -10.56
N SER A 61 -20.48 6.38 -11.31
CA SER A 61 -20.67 5.88 -12.68
C SER A 61 -21.48 4.59 -12.73
N GLY A 62 -21.61 3.87 -11.58
CA GLY A 62 -22.26 2.57 -11.52
C GLY A 62 -21.35 1.40 -11.92
N GLU A 63 -20.06 1.64 -12.18
CA GLU A 63 -19.09 0.56 -12.42
C GLU A 63 -18.98 -0.38 -11.22
N VAL A 64 -19.21 0.15 -10.02
CA VAL A 64 -19.35 -0.62 -8.80
C VAL A 64 -20.78 -0.43 -8.27
N PRO A 65 -21.76 -1.22 -8.72
CA PRO A 65 -23.16 -1.07 -8.31
C PRO A 65 -23.38 -1.58 -6.88
N PRO A 66 -24.42 -1.10 -6.15
CA PRO A 66 -24.81 -1.70 -4.87
C PRO A 66 -25.20 -3.18 -5.04
N PRO A 67 -24.91 -4.04 -4.04
CA PRO A 67 -24.23 -3.80 -2.75
C PRO A 67 -22.70 -3.95 -2.82
N LYS A 68 -22.11 -4.03 -4.02
CA LYS A 68 -20.66 -4.21 -4.22
C LYS A 68 -19.89 -3.00 -3.70
N ARG A 69 -18.62 -3.22 -3.35
CA ARG A 69 -17.74 -2.21 -2.76
C ARG A 69 -16.46 -2.05 -3.55
N VAL A 70 -15.83 -0.90 -3.45
CA VAL A 70 -14.42 -0.71 -3.84
C VAL A 70 -13.55 -1.20 -2.68
N MET A 71 -12.52 -1.99 -2.98
CA MET A 71 -11.48 -2.36 -2.01
C MET A 71 -10.30 -1.43 -2.17
N ALA A 72 -9.83 -0.81 -1.08
CA ALA A 72 -8.64 0.02 -1.08
C ALA A 72 -7.59 -0.59 -0.14
N LEU A 73 -6.47 -1.02 -0.71
CA LEU A 73 -5.38 -1.71 -0.03
C LEU A 73 -4.14 -0.83 0.03
N THR A 74 -3.38 -0.97 1.11
CA THR A 74 -2.05 -0.38 1.27
C THR A 74 -1.14 -1.31 2.05
N PHE A 75 0.15 -0.98 2.13
CA PHE A 75 1.12 -1.83 2.82
C PHE A 75 1.04 -1.71 4.34
N SER A 76 0.98 -0.49 4.89
CA SER A 76 1.09 -0.28 6.34
C SER A 76 -0.23 0.04 7.04
N VAL A 77 -0.31 -0.26 8.35
CA VAL A 77 -1.46 0.09 9.19
C VAL A 77 -1.66 1.61 9.27
N ALA A 78 -0.55 2.37 9.36
CA ALA A 78 -0.61 3.83 9.42
C ALA A 78 -1.14 4.43 8.11
N ALA A 79 -0.68 3.91 6.96
CA ALA A 79 -1.19 4.30 5.65
C ALA A 79 -2.67 3.94 5.50
N ALA A 80 -3.11 2.75 5.96
CA ALA A 80 -4.51 2.35 5.91
C ALA A 80 -5.42 3.27 6.74
N ARG A 81 -4.95 3.73 7.91
CA ARG A 81 -5.69 4.70 8.74
C ARG A 81 -5.83 6.05 8.03
N ARG A 82 -4.74 6.57 7.45
CA ARG A 82 -4.75 7.82 6.68
C ARG A 82 -5.66 7.69 5.46
N MET A 83 -5.49 6.66 4.65
CA MET A 83 -6.30 6.38 3.47
C MET A 83 -7.80 6.30 3.82
N ARG A 84 -8.16 5.71 4.97
CA ARG A 84 -9.54 5.67 5.45
C ARG A 84 -10.08 7.06 5.75
N ALA A 85 -9.29 7.90 6.43
CA ALA A 85 -9.68 9.28 6.74
C ALA A 85 -9.86 10.10 5.46
N ASP A 86 -8.91 10.02 4.53
CA ASP A 86 -8.95 10.73 3.25
C ASP A 86 -10.15 10.29 2.39
N MET A 87 -10.42 8.98 2.36
CA MET A 87 -11.57 8.41 1.65
C MET A 87 -12.90 8.86 2.27
N SER A 88 -12.99 8.83 3.61
CA SER A 88 -14.18 9.31 4.31
C SER A 88 -14.42 10.79 4.05
N ALA A 89 -13.38 11.61 4.13
CA ALA A 89 -13.48 13.04 3.83
C ALA A 89 -13.91 13.29 2.37
N ALA A 90 -13.34 12.56 1.41
CA ALA A 90 -13.70 12.68 0.01
C ALA A 90 -15.18 12.31 -0.25
N LEU A 91 -15.64 11.22 0.34
CA LEU A 91 -17.04 10.78 0.21
C LEU A 91 -18.01 11.75 0.89
N SER A 92 -17.66 12.28 2.07
CA SER A 92 -18.51 13.23 2.81
C SER A 92 -18.62 14.59 2.12
N ALA A 93 -17.63 14.97 1.32
CA ALA A 93 -17.62 16.21 0.54
C ALA A 93 -18.46 16.13 -0.74
N LEU A 94 -18.99 14.96 -1.10
CA LEU A 94 -19.80 14.80 -2.30
C LEU A 94 -21.16 15.49 -2.14
N PRO A 95 -21.70 16.06 -3.25
CA PRO A 95 -22.95 16.81 -3.20
C PRO A 95 -24.18 15.93 -3.01
N GLY A 96 -25.19 16.49 -2.39
CA GLY A 96 -26.54 15.92 -2.30
C GLY A 96 -26.61 14.58 -1.58
N SER A 97 -27.26 13.62 -2.20
CA SER A 97 -27.43 12.27 -1.62
C SER A 97 -26.23 11.35 -1.82
N ALA A 98 -25.17 11.79 -2.53
CA ALA A 98 -24.03 10.93 -2.85
C ALA A 98 -23.27 10.51 -1.59
N ALA A 99 -23.03 11.44 -0.66
CA ALA A 99 -22.31 11.18 0.57
C ALA A 99 -22.86 9.98 1.36
N TRP A 100 -24.16 9.98 1.68
CA TRP A 100 -24.79 8.90 2.43
C TRP A 100 -25.00 7.62 1.61
N ARG A 101 -25.18 7.71 0.29
CA ARG A 101 -25.29 6.53 -0.59
C ARG A 101 -23.99 5.74 -0.70
N PHE A 102 -22.87 6.42 -0.59
CA PHE A 102 -21.56 5.82 -0.72
C PHE A 102 -20.90 5.51 0.62
N GLU A 103 -21.54 5.86 1.73
CA GLU A 103 -21.08 5.49 3.06
C GLU A 103 -20.90 3.97 3.16
N GLY A 104 -19.73 3.54 3.68
CA GLY A 104 -19.38 2.13 3.81
C GLY A 104 -19.17 1.38 2.48
N ARG A 105 -19.22 2.06 1.31
CA ARG A 105 -19.02 1.46 -0.01
C ARG A 105 -17.55 1.33 -0.43
N VAL A 106 -16.64 1.90 0.33
CA VAL A 106 -15.20 1.71 0.17
C VAL A 106 -14.66 0.99 1.40
N MET A 107 -14.10 -0.21 1.20
CA MET A 107 -13.40 -0.94 2.25
C MET A 107 -11.92 -0.59 2.22
N THR A 108 -11.42 0.01 3.29
CA THR A 108 -10.04 0.47 3.42
C THR A 108 -9.30 -0.37 4.44
N THR A 109 -8.24 -1.04 4.04
CA THR A 109 -7.42 -1.89 4.90
C THR A 109 -5.99 -2.03 4.38
N ASN A 110 -5.12 -2.71 5.15
CA ASN A 110 -3.83 -3.16 4.63
C ASN A 110 -3.87 -4.66 4.27
N PHE A 111 -2.86 -5.14 3.54
CA PHE A 111 -2.80 -6.53 3.08
C PHE A 111 -2.93 -7.53 4.24
N HIS A 112 -2.17 -7.35 5.31
CA HIS A 112 -2.21 -8.24 6.48
C HIS A 112 -3.56 -8.20 7.20
N GLY A 113 -4.14 -7.02 7.37
CA GLY A 113 -5.46 -6.88 8.00
C GLY A 113 -6.57 -7.57 7.19
N PHE A 114 -6.49 -7.54 5.86
CA PHE A 114 -7.44 -8.26 5.03
C PHE A 114 -7.22 -9.77 5.07
N ALA A 115 -5.97 -10.22 4.95
CA ALA A 115 -5.62 -11.63 5.10
C ALA A 115 -6.08 -12.18 6.46
N TRP A 116 -5.82 -11.44 7.54
CA TRP A 116 -6.28 -11.78 8.88
C TRP A 116 -7.80 -11.94 8.98
N ALA A 117 -8.56 -11.00 8.40
CA ALA A 117 -10.02 -11.07 8.39
C ALA A 117 -10.54 -12.32 7.66
N LEU A 118 -9.87 -12.74 6.57
CA LEU A 118 -10.18 -13.98 5.87
C LEU A 118 -9.86 -15.21 6.73
N LEU A 119 -8.69 -15.24 7.35
CA LEU A 119 -8.28 -16.36 8.20
C LEU A 119 -9.21 -16.54 9.40
N ARG A 120 -9.56 -15.47 10.10
CA ARG A 120 -10.53 -15.51 11.23
C ARG A 120 -11.85 -16.13 10.83
N ARG A 121 -12.31 -15.87 9.63
CA ARG A 121 -13.61 -16.34 9.16
C ARG A 121 -13.58 -17.77 8.60
N TYR A 122 -12.47 -18.14 7.97
CA TYR A 122 -12.39 -19.37 7.16
C TYR A 122 -11.26 -20.33 7.59
N TRP A 123 -10.67 -20.16 8.78
CA TRP A 123 -9.54 -20.97 9.27
C TRP A 123 -9.81 -22.49 9.22
N ARG A 124 -11.07 -22.92 9.45
CA ARG A 124 -11.45 -24.33 9.36
C ARG A 124 -11.23 -24.92 7.96
N SER A 125 -11.35 -24.14 6.92
CA SER A 125 -11.09 -24.58 5.54
C SER A 125 -9.61 -24.87 5.26
N LEU A 126 -8.72 -24.43 6.14
CA LEU A 126 -7.28 -24.69 6.07
C LEU A 126 -6.84 -25.87 6.93
N SER A 127 -7.79 -26.56 7.58
CA SER A 127 -7.49 -27.66 8.52
C SER A 127 -6.50 -27.23 9.62
N LEU A 128 -6.58 -25.98 10.07
CA LEU A 128 -5.75 -25.50 11.17
C LEU A 128 -6.21 -26.17 12.48
N PRO A 129 -5.28 -26.60 13.35
CA PRO A 129 -5.61 -27.27 14.60
C PRO A 129 -6.20 -26.35 15.68
N ALA A 130 -6.08 -25.04 15.52
CA ALA A 130 -6.60 -24.03 16.44
C ALA A 130 -7.18 -22.84 15.69
N CYS A 131 -8.07 -22.08 16.34
CA CYS A 131 -8.57 -20.82 15.82
C CYS A 131 -7.41 -19.79 15.78
N VAL A 132 -7.31 -19.04 14.70
CA VAL A 132 -6.24 -18.04 14.54
C VAL A 132 -6.29 -16.94 15.61
N ASP A 133 -7.46 -16.66 16.18
CA ASP A 133 -7.61 -15.68 17.29
C ASP A 133 -6.94 -16.14 18.59
N GLU A 134 -6.67 -17.43 18.75
CA GLU A 134 -5.98 -18.01 19.89
C GLU A 134 -4.46 -18.00 19.75
N LEU A 135 -3.94 -17.59 18.57
CA LEU A 135 -2.53 -17.63 18.28
C LEU A 135 -1.86 -16.29 18.61
N SER A 136 -0.65 -16.38 19.17
CA SER A 136 0.23 -15.23 19.34
C SER A 136 0.88 -14.86 18.01
N MET A 137 0.59 -13.66 17.51
CA MET A 137 1.27 -13.15 16.31
C MET A 137 2.65 -12.62 16.66
N LEU A 138 3.65 -13.13 15.95
CA LEU A 138 5.05 -12.76 16.15
C LEU A 138 5.67 -12.34 14.82
N ASP A 139 6.71 -11.50 14.89
CA ASP A 139 7.54 -11.25 13.72
C ASP A 139 8.25 -12.54 13.28
N ASP A 140 8.59 -12.60 12.00
CA ASP A 140 9.10 -13.83 11.39
C ASP A 140 10.44 -14.30 11.97
N ASN A 141 11.27 -13.39 12.48
CA ASN A 141 12.57 -13.75 13.08
C ASN A 141 12.37 -14.26 14.52
N GLY A 142 11.53 -13.59 15.31
CA GLY A 142 11.23 -14.00 16.69
C GLY A 142 10.37 -15.27 16.79
N ALA A 143 9.61 -15.60 15.75
CA ALA A 143 8.69 -16.75 15.78
C ALA A 143 9.41 -18.10 15.92
N VAL A 144 10.58 -18.28 15.31
CA VAL A 144 11.37 -19.51 15.42
C VAL A 144 11.99 -19.63 16.82
N ASP A 145 12.53 -18.54 17.36
CA ASP A 145 13.11 -18.52 18.69
C ASP A 145 12.04 -18.79 19.76
N GLU A 146 10.87 -18.20 19.61
CA GLU A 146 9.73 -18.43 20.49
C GLU A 146 9.20 -19.86 20.40
N LEU A 147 9.16 -20.47 19.20
CA LEU A 147 8.82 -21.88 19.03
C LEU A 147 9.73 -22.78 19.84
N ILE A 148 11.04 -22.54 19.77
CA ILE A 148 12.05 -23.30 20.53
C ILE A 148 11.86 -23.06 22.05
N SER A 149 11.61 -21.83 22.46
CA SER A 149 11.41 -21.49 23.88
C SER A 149 10.19 -22.17 24.49
N ARG A 150 9.13 -22.40 23.72
CA ARG A 150 7.93 -23.15 24.11
C ARG A 150 8.11 -24.67 24.06
N GLY A 151 9.32 -25.17 23.79
CA GLY A 151 9.60 -26.59 23.69
C GLY A 151 9.20 -27.20 22.34
N GLY A 152 8.82 -26.38 21.36
CA GLY A 152 8.54 -26.84 20.01
C GLY A 152 9.85 -27.16 19.26
N GLY A 153 9.85 -28.25 18.49
CA GLY A 153 10.97 -28.64 17.64
C GLY A 153 10.73 -28.29 16.17
N ILE A 154 11.77 -27.86 15.49
CA ILE A 154 11.80 -27.70 14.03
C ILE A 154 12.99 -28.48 13.49
N THR A 155 12.77 -29.33 12.49
CA THR A 155 13.86 -30.09 11.86
C THR A 155 14.72 -29.18 10.98
N TYR A 156 15.92 -29.65 10.63
CA TYR A 156 16.81 -28.91 9.74
C TYR A 156 16.14 -28.60 8.38
N ASP A 157 15.44 -29.58 7.80
CA ASP A 157 14.75 -29.40 6.50
C ASP A 157 13.59 -28.40 6.61
N GLU A 158 12.80 -28.46 7.67
CA GLU A 158 11.71 -27.50 7.93
C GLU A 158 12.26 -26.08 8.13
N LYS A 159 13.35 -25.93 8.89
CA LYS A 159 14.01 -24.63 9.05
C LYS A 159 14.50 -24.10 7.70
N LYS A 160 15.11 -24.96 6.87
CA LYS A 160 15.54 -24.59 5.53
C LYS A 160 14.38 -24.09 4.66
N VAL A 161 13.20 -24.69 4.76
CA VAL A 161 11.98 -24.22 4.07
C VAL A 161 11.59 -22.81 4.56
N VAL A 162 11.56 -22.59 5.86
CA VAL A 162 11.23 -21.26 6.45
C VAL A 162 12.25 -20.21 5.99
N ASP A 163 13.54 -20.49 6.13
CA ASP A 163 14.62 -19.57 5.75
C ASP A 163 14.58 -19.24 4.25
N SER A 164 14.32 -20.25 3.40
CA SER A 164 14.19 -20.07 1.95
C SER A 164 12.98 -19.22 1.58
N PHE A 165 11.84 -19.42 2.25
CA PHE A 165 10.63 -18.63 2.06
C PHE A 165 10.87 -17.16 2.44
N LEU A 166 11.41 -16.90 3.64
CA LEU A 166 11.70 -15.55 4.11
C LEU A 166 12.76 -14.84 3.24
N SER A 167 13.78 -15.59 2.79
CA SER A 167 14.79 -15.07 1.85
C SER A 167 14.16 -14.69 0.51
N SER A 168 13.30 -15.54 -0.06
CA SER A 168 12.62 -15.27 -1.33
C SER A 168 11.68 -14.06 -1.22
N MET A 169 11.00 -13.90 -0.08
CA MET A 169 10.17 -12.74 0.21
C MET A 169 11.00 -11.45 0.26
N ARG A 170 12.13 -11.45 1.00
CA ARG A 170 13.02 -10.28 1.12
C ARG A 170 13.66 -9.86 -0.20
N HIS A 171 13.93 -10.80 -1.10
CA HIS A 171 14.56 -10.54 -2.40
C HIS A 171 13.53 -10.35 -3.54
N GLY A 172 12.23 -10.33 -3.23
CA GLY A 172 11.17 -10.09 -4.21
C GLY A 172 11.00 -11.20 -5.26
N ARG A 173 11.42 -12.44 -4.96
CA ARG A 173 11.38 -13.59 -5.88
C ARG A 173 10.01 -14.28 -5.80
N ASP A 174 9.03 -13.77 -6.53
CA ASP A 174 7.65 -14.26 -6.47
C ASP A 174 7.47 -15.68 -7.03
N GLU A 175 8.23 -16.11 -8.04
CA GLU A 175 8.18 -17.47 -8.56
C GLU A 175 8.66 -18.49 -7.53
N ASP A 176 9.76 -18.22 -6.82
CA ASP A 176 10.25 -19.07 -5.74
C ASP A 176 9.25 -19.14 -4.59
N LEU A 177 8.67 -17.99 -4.22
CA LEU A 177 7.64 -17.93 -3.19
C LEU A 177 6.43 -18.79 -3.55
N ARG A 178 5.93 -18.73 -4.78
CA ARG A 178 4.80 -19.58 -5.22
C ARG A 178 5.06 -21.08 -4.99
N ARG A 179 6.29 -21.53 -5.19
CA ARG A 179 6.71 -22.92 -4.94
C ARG A 179 6.83 -23.23 -3.45
N LEU A 180 7.20 -22.23 -2.65
CA LEU A 180 7.47 -22.39 -1.22
C LEU A 180 6.25 -22.19 -0.32
N ILE A 181 5.14 -21.61 -0.81
CA ILE A 181 3.93 -21.35 -0.01
C ILE A 181 3.39 -22.65 0.62
N CYS A 182 3.18 -23.70 -0.16
CA CYS A 182 2.64 -24.96 0.38
C CYS A 182 3.59 -25.63 1.39
N PRO A 183 4.89 -25.82 1.10
CA PRO A 183 5.83 -26.34 2.09
C PRO A 183 5.92 -25.49 3.35
N PHE A 184 5.99 -24.17 3.20
CA PHE A 184 6.02 -23.23 4.35
C PHE A 184 4.76 -23.35 5.20
N ASN A 185 3.58 -23.30 4.60
CA ASN A 185 2.31 -23.40 5.32
C ASN A 185 2.16 -24.78 6.00
N LYS A 186 2.74 -25.84 5.44
CA LYS A 186 2.79 -27.14 6.13
C LYS A 186 3.59 -27.04 7.43
N VAL A 187 4.78 -26.43 7.40
CA VAL A 187 5.58 -26.21 8.62
C VAL A 187 4.81 -25.35 9.63
N ILE A 188 4.12 -24.31 9.18
CA ILE A 188 3.29 -23.46 10.05
C ILE A 188 2.21 -24.31 10.76
N ARG A 189 1.47 -25.15 10.04
CA ARG A 189 0.41 -26.01 10.61
C ARG A 189 0.96 -27.04 11.55
N ASP A 190 2.08 -27.66 11.20
CA ASP A 190 2.60 -28.82 11.93
C ASP A 190 3.44 -28.40 13.16
N ARG A 191 4.06 -27.21 13.14
CA ARG A 191 4.99 -26.79 14.19
C ARG A 191 4.56 -25.54 14.94
N PHE A 192 4.14 -24.49 14.25
CA PHE A 192 3.87 -23.21 14.88
C PHE A 192 2.47 -23.13 15.51
N VAL A 193 1.44 -23.48 14.75
CA VAL A 193 0.05 -23.39 15.24
C VAL A 193 -0.22 -24.26 16.47
N PRO A 194 0.29 -25.52 16.58
CA PRO A 194 0.11 -26.32 17.80
C PRO A 194 0.78 -25.73 19.04
N ASN A 195 1.80 -24.86 18.84
CA ASN A 195 2.48 -24.15 19.92
C ASN A 195 1.92 -22.73 20.15
N GLY A 196 0.75 -22.42 19.59
CA GLY A 196 0.06 -21.16 19.76
C GLY A 196 0.73 -19.96 19.09
N ILE A 197 1.51 -20.19 18.01
CA ILE A 197 2.30 -19.16 17.32
C ILE A 197 1.83 -19.01 15.87
N LEU A 198 1.74 -17.77 15.40
CA LEU A 198 1.53 -17.45 13.99
C LEU A 198 2.56 -16.39 13.54
N PRO A 199 3.55 -16.76 12.71
CA PRO A 199 4.47 -15.82 12.09
C PRO A 199 3.73 -14.79 11.24
N TYR A 200 4.25 -13.55 11.16
CA TYR A 200 3.57 -12.46 10.47
C TYR A 200 3.38 -12.73 8.97
N SER A 201 4.39 -13.30 8.31
CA SER A 201 4.29 -13.70 6.90
C SER A 201 3.29 -14.84 6.66
N ALA A 202 3.06 -15.69 7.67
CA ALA A 202 2.13 -16.81 7.58
C ALA A 202 0.68 -16.34 7.39
N MET A 203 0.31 -15.15 7.87
CA MET A 203 -1.03 -14.60 7.63
C MET A 203 -1.36 -14.50 6.14
N ILE A 204 -0.44 -13.94 5.35
CA ILE A 204 -0.67 -13.76 3.92
C ILE A 204 -0.52 -15.10 3.19
N SER A 205 0.49 -15.91 3.53
CA SER A 205 0.71 -17.20 2.84
C SER A 205 -0.44 -18.19 3.05
N LEU A 206 -1.00 -18.26 4.26
CA LEU A 206 -2.21 -19.05 4.54
C LEU A 206 -3.45 -18.49 3.84
N ALA A 207 -3.58 -17.16 3.73
CA ALA A 207 -4.69 -16.55 2.99
C ALA A 207 -4.57 -16.84 1.47
N ILE A 208 -3.36 -16.88 0.90
CA ILE A 208 -3.14 -17.32 -0.49
C ILE A 208 -3.61 -18.78 -0.67
N GLU A 209 -3.21 -19.66 0.22
CA GLU A 209 -3.62 -21.07 0.19
C GLU A 209 -5.14 -21.21 0.34
N LEU A 210 -5.77 -20.44 1.24
CA LEU A 210 -7.22 -20.42 1.40
C LEU A 210 -7.93 -20.06 0.09
N LEU A 211 -7.45 -19.05 -0.63
CA LEU A 211 -8.03 -18.65 -1.92
C LEU A 211 -7.83 -19.71 -3.00
N ALA A 212 -6.71 -20.46 -2.96
CA ALA A 212 -6.46 -21.55 -3.87
C ALA A 212 -7.36 -22.76 -3.58
N LEU A 213 -7.56 -23.11 -2.31
CA LEU A 213 -8.40 -24.22 -1.88
C LEU A 213 -9.90 -23.93 -2.00
N CYS A 214 -10.29 -22.66 -1.97
CA CYS A 214 -11.70 -22.25 -1.97
C CYS A 214 -12.04 -21.34 -3.17
N PRO A 215 -12.14 -21.88 -4.40
CA PRO A 215 -12.45 -21.07 -5.59
C PRO A 215 -13.76 -20.27 -5.47
N LYS A 216 -14.77 -20.82 -4.78
CA LYS A 216 -16.03 -20.10 -4.50
C LYS A 216 -15.82 -18.86 -3.64
N LEU A 217 -14.91 -18.90 -2.67
CA LEU A 217 -14.55 -17.73 -1.87
C LEU A 217 -13.88 -16.68 -2.74
N ARG A 218 -12.93 -17.08 -3.59
CA ARG A 218 -12.28 -16.19 -4.55
C ARG A 218 -13.31 -15.52 -5.46
N SER A 219 -14.22 -16.27 -6.06
CA SER A 219 -15.29 -15.73 -6.90
C SER A 219 -16.21 -14.78 -6.14
N TYR A 220 -16.55 -15.11 -4.89
CA TYR A 220 -17.33 -14.23 -4.04
C TYR A 220 -16.60 -12.90 -3.76
N LEU A 221 -15.30 -12.95 -3.42
CA LEU A 221 -14.52 -11.75 -3.13
C LEU A 221 -14.37 -10.86 -4.36
N SER A 222 -14.07 -11.43 -5.53
CA SER A 222 -13.95 -10.66 -6.78
C SER A 222 -15.30 -10.05 -7.20
N ALA A 223 -16.42 -10.71 -6.91
CA ALA A 223 -17.75 -10.17 -7.15
C ALA A 223 -18.13 -9.07 -6.14
N ALA A 224 -17.78 -9.26 -4.86
CA ALA A 224 -18.07 -8.28 -3.80
C ALA A 224 -17.20 -7.02 -3.94
N TYR A 225 -15.98 -7.18 -4.42
CA TYR A 225 -14.98 -6.11 -4.64
C TYR A 225 -14.51 -6.11 -6.10
N PRO A 226 -15.34 -5.67 -7.04
CA PRO A 226 -15.03 -5.75 -8.47
C PRO A 226 -13.90 -4.82 -8.90
N VAL A 227 -13.53 -3.85 -8.07
CA VAL A 227 -12.37 -2.98 -8.28
C VAL A 227 -11.53 -2.89 -7.00
N VAL A 228 -10.23 -3.07 -7.16
CA VAL A 228 -9.21 -2.93 -6.12
C VAL A 228 -8.35 -1.72 -6.41
N LEU A 229 -8.24 -0.81 -5.45
CA LEU A 229 -7.27 0.29 -5.45
C LEU A 229 -6.09 -0.10 -4.56
N VAL A 230 -4.88 0.14 -5.01
CA VAL A 230 -3.65 -0.12 -4.23
C VAL A 230 -2.91 1.20 -4.08
N ASP A 231 -2.77 1.68 -2.85
CA ASP A 231 -1.98 2.86 -2.51
C ASP A 231 -0.56 2.46 -2.12
N GLU A 232 0.41 3.36 -2.35
CA GLU A 232 1.84 3.13 -2.13
C GLU A 232 2.30 1.81 -2.78
N ALA A 233 1.88 1.59 -4.03
CA ALA A 233 2.11 0.34 -4.74
C ALA A 233 3.59 -0.07 -4.77
N GLN A 234 4.53 0.89 -4.81
CA GLN A 234 5.97 0.64 -4.80
C GLN A 234 6.49 -0.11 -3.56
N ASP A 235 5.71 -0.10 -2.47
CA ASP A 235 6.09 -0.77 -1.22
C ASP A 235 5.56 -2.22 -1.14
N THR A 236 4.87 -2.68 -2.16
CA THR A 236 4.31 -4.05 -2.21
C THR A 236 5.44 -5.07 -2.35
N ASN A 237 5.51 -6.02 -1.41
CA ASN A 237 6.42 -7.15 -1.50
C ASN A 237 5.83 -8.29 -2.36
N ALA A 238 6.68 -9.26 -2.72
CA ALA A 238 6.29 -10.37 -3.58
C ALA A 238 5.12 -11.21 -3.01
N LEU A 239 5.08 -11.41 -1.70
CA LEU A 239 4.01 -12.17 -1.04
C LEU A 239 2.65 -11.44 -1.12
N CYS A 240 2.66 -10.12 -0.86
CA CYS A 240 1.48 -9.26 -1.03
C CYS A 240 1.02 -9.21 -2.50
N TYR A 241 1.97 -9.20 -3.44
CA TYR A 241 1.66 -9.22 -4.87
C TYR A 241 0.99 -10.54 -5.29
N ILE A 242 1.48 -11.69 -4.81
CA ILE A 242 0.85 -12.99 -5.06
C ILE A 242 -0.56 -13.03 -4.46
N PHE A 243 -0.74 -12.50 -3.24
CA PHE A 243 -2.04 -12.42 -2.59
C PHE A 243 -3.02 -11.53 -3.38
N LEU A 244 -2.57 -10.36 -3.82
CA LEU A 244 -3.35 -9.46 -4.67
C LEU A 244 -3.84 -10.17 -5.93
N ASN A 245 -2.95 -10.87 -6.63
CA ASN A 245 -3.30 -11.67 -7.82
C ASN A 245 -4.31 -12.77 -7.50
N GLY A 246 -4.24 -13.35 -6.31
CA GLY A 246 -5.22 -14.32 -5.82
C GLY A 246 -6.62 -13.76 -5.62
N LEU A 247 -6.75 -12.48 -5.32
CA LEU A 247 -8.03 -11.79 -5.14
C LEU A 247 -8.70 -11.40 -6.46
N LEU A 248 -7.92 -11.20 -7.51
CA LEU A 248 -8.41 -10.70 -8.79
C LEU A 248 -8.95 -11.83 -9.66
N SER A 249 -10.00 -11.54 -10.41
CA SER A 249 -10.45 -12.30 -11.58
C SER A 249 -10.08 -11.55 -12.87
N GLU A 250 -10.33 -12.16 -14.03
CA GLU A 250 -10.11 -11.48 -15.31
C GLU A 250 -10.99 -10.24 -15.48
N GLU A 251 -12.18 -10.24 -14.89
CA GLU A 251 -13.14 -9.13 -14.91
C GLU A 251 -12.85 -8.06 -13.86
N SER A 252 -11.97 -8.35 -12.89
CA SER A 252 -11.64 -7.40 -11.82
C SER A 252 -10.91 -6.18 -12.38
N GLY A 253 -11.33 -5.00 -11.95
CA GLY A 253 -10.57 -3.77 -12.11
C GLY A 253 -9.49 -3.67 -11.03
N ILE A 254 -8.37 -3.06 -11.39
CA ILE A 254 -7.30 -2.72 -10.46
C ILE A 254 -6.67 -1.39 -10.83
N CYS A 255 -6.56 -0.49 -9.86
CA CYS A 255 -5.88 0.79 -10.02
C CYS A 255 -4.76 0.86 -8.97
N MET A 256 -3.53 0.83 -9.42
CA MET A 256 -2.34 0.93 -8.56
C MET A 256 -1.81 2.36 -8.61
N PHE A 257 -1.62 2.95 -7.43
CA PHE A 257 -1.07 4.30 -7.28
C PHE A 257 0.26 4.20 -6.54
N GLY A 258 1.31 4.76 -7.13
CA GLY A 258 2.62 4.68 -6.52
C GLY A 258 3.67 5.52 -7.22
N ASP A 259 4.82 5.64 -6.56
CA ASP A 259 6.01 6.25 -7.12
C ASP A 259 7.18 5.27 -7.05
N PRO A 260 7.58 4.64 -8.17
CA PRO A 260 8.66 3.67 -8.17
C PRO A 260 9.98 4.21 -7.59
N ILE A 261 10.20 5.54 -7.64
CA ILE A 261 11.40 6.20 -7.12
C ILE A 261 11.36 6.31 -5.60
N GLN A 262 10.18 6.42 -4.98
CA GLN A 262 10.01 6.53 -3.52
C GLN A 262 9.99 5.18 -2.78
N ARG A 263 10.51 4.12 -3.36
CA ARG A 263 10.57 2.80 -2.73
C ARG A 263 11.55 2.80 -1.55
N VAL A 264 11.04 3.02 -0.33
CA VAL A 264 11.84 3.03 0.90
C VAL A 264 11.89 1.68 1.61
N TYR A 265 10.96 0.77 1.33
CA TYR A 265 10.84 -0.53 1.98
C TYR A 265 11.55 -1.68 1.22
N GLY A 266 12.55 -1.35 0.39
CA GLY A 266 13.36 -2.37 -0.30
C GLY A 266 14.04 -3.35 0.65
N PHE A 267 14.42 -2.91 1.85
CA PHE A 267 15.07 -3.74 2.88
C PHE A 267 14.13 -4.79 3.52
N ILE A 268 12.82 -4.64 3.39
CA ILE A 268 11.80 -5.61 3.84
C ILE A 268 11.11 -6.32 2.67
N GLY A 269 11.70 -6.24 1.48
CA GLY A 269 11.28 -7.02 0.32
C GLY A 269 10.32 -6.35 -0.65
N ALA A 270 10.16 -5.01 -0.62
CA ALA A 270 9.43 -4.31 -1.66
C ALA A 270 10.03 -4.64 -3.04
N MET A 271 9.18 -5.03 -4.00
CA MET A 271 9.62 -5.56 -5.29
C MET A 271 10.31 -4.47 -6.14
N THR A 272 11.45 -4.82 -6.71
CA THR A 272 12.07 -4.01 -7.77
C THR A 272 11.33 -4.27 -9.08
N GLY A 273 11.08 -3.22 -9.89
CA GLY A 273 10.40 -3.37 -11.17
C GLY A 273 8.91 -3.78 -11.04
N LEU A 274 8.27 -3.50 -9.89
CA LEU A 274 6.86 -3.85 -9.69
C LEU A 274 5.95 -3.22 -10.75
N LYS A 275 6.22 -1.97 -11.15
CA LYS A 275 5.42 -1.26 -12.17
C LYS A 275 5.42 -2.03 -13.48
N GLU A 276 6.60 -2.39 -13.96
CA GLU A 276 6.78 -3.11 -15.22
C GLU A 276 6.16 -4.50 -15.16
N LYS A 277 6.42 -5.22 -14.07
CA LYS A 277 5.86 -6.56 -13.83
C LYS A 277 4.33 -6.51 -13.74
N ALA A 278 3.77 -5.63 -12.91
CA ALA A 278 2.32 -5.51 -12.74
C ALA A 278 1.64 -5.03 -14.03
N SER A 279 2.28 -4.13 -14.78
CA SER A 279 1.76 -3.67 -16.08
C SER A 279 1.68 -4.82 -17.09
N THR A 280 2.64 -5.72 -17.07
CA THR A 280 2.63 -6.92 -17.94
C THR A 280 1.63 -7.97 -17.43
N ASP A 281 1.77 -8.40 -16.19
CA ASP A 281 0.99 -9.51 -15.61
C ASP A 281 -0.52 -9.18 -15.53
N LEU A 282 -0.85 -7.94 -15.18
CA LEU A 282 -2.22 -7.49 -14.97
C LEU A 282 -2.77 -6.62 -16.12
N ARG A 283 -1.99 -6.41 -17.18
CA ARG A 283 -2.34 -5.59 -18.36
C ARG A 283 -2.77 -4.19 -17.95
N LEU A 284 -1.95 -3.51 -17.14
CA LEU A 284 -2.25 -2.18 -16.65
C LEU A 284 -1.90 -1.13 -17.70
N LEU A 285 -2.80 -0.16 -17.90
CA LEU A 285 -2.51 1.06 -18.65
C LEU A 285 -1.65 1.97 -17.76
N PRO A 286 -0.41 2.32 -18.18
CA PRO A 286 0.41 3.24 -17.42
C PRO A 286 -0.09 4.68 -17.60
N LEU A 287 -0.25 5.39 -16.50
CA LEU A 287 -0.61 6.80 -16.42
C LEU A 287 0.39 7.51 -15.52
N GLU A 288 0.63 8.79 -15.76
CA GLU A 288 1.51 9.62 -14.92
C GLU A 288 0.77 10.90 -14.53
N LEU A 289 0.89 11.33 -13.27
CA LEU A 289 0.43 12.64 -12.83
C LEU A 289 1.55 13.66 -13.09
N GLU A 290 1.19 14.78 -13.71
CA GLU A 290 2.17 15.70 -14.28
C GLU A 290 2.39 16.97 -13.47
N HIS A 291 1.42 17.37 -12.62
CA HIS A 291 1.46 18.65 -11.92
C HIS A 291 1.75 18.50 -10.43
N ASN A 292 2.67 19.32 -9.94
CA ASN A 292 3.00 19.38 -8.51
C ASN A 292 2.08 20.38 -7.79
N HIS A 293 1.30 19.89 -6.83
CA HIS A 293 0.38 20.70 -6.01
C HIS A 293 0.94 21.05 -4.62
N ARG A 294 2.13 20.57 -4.27
CA ARG A 294 2.72 20.76 -2.94
C ARG A 294 3.76 21.84 -2.89
N PHE A 295 4.55 21.98 -3.94
CA PHE A 295 5.66 22.91 -4.00
C PHE A 295 5.37 23.97 -5.06
N SER A 296 5.52 25.26 -4.69
CA SER A 296 5.42 26.36 -5.64
C SER A 296 6.54 26.28 -6.69
N GLU A 297 6.30 26.88 -7.84
CA GLU A 297 7.34 27.08 -8.85
C GLU A 297 8.54 27.82 -8.23
N GLY A 298 9.76 27.38 -8.58
CA GLY A 298 11.01 27.91 -8.00
C GLY A 298 11.32 27.43 -6.58
N SER A 299 10.53 26.52 -6.00
CA SER A 299 10.87 25.91 -4.72
C SER A 299 12.10 25.01 -4.86
N ILE A 300 13.14 25.28 -4.05
CA ILE A 300 14.39 24.50 -4.02
C ILE A 300 14.11 22.99 -3.81
N ILE A 301 13.12 22.64 -2.97
CA ILE A 301 12.74 21.25 -2.71
C ILE A 301 12.07 20.64 -3.95
N GLY A 302 11.23 21.40 -4.64
CA GLY A 302 10.59 20.97 -5.88
C GLY A 302 11.63 20.74 -6.99
N GLU A 303 12.55 21.67 -7.18
CA GLU A 303 13.65 21.55 -8.16
C GLU A 303 14.59 20.39 -7.84
N LEU A 304 14.95 20.18 -6.57
CA LEU A 304 15.76 19.04 -6.13
C LEU A 304 15.05 17.73 -6.41
N GLY A 305 13.76 17.64 -6.09
CA GLY A 305 12.95 16.46 -6.37
C GLY A 305 12.88 16.14 -7.86
N ALA A 306 12.70 17.15 -8.70
CA ALA A 306 12.70 17.01 -10.15
C ALA A 306 14.07 16.56 -10.69
N ALA A 307 15.16 17.16 -10.20
CA ALA A 307 16.54 16.80 -10.59
C ALA A 307 16.88 15.36 -10.21
N ILE A 308 16.54 14.92 -8.99
CA ILE A 308 16.73 13.53 -8.54
C ILE A 308 15.96 12.56 -9.46
N ARG A 309 14.71 12.88 -9.77
CA ARG A 309 13.85 12.07 -10.62
C ARG A 309 14.38 11.95 -12.03
N SER A 310 14.79 13.07 -12.64
CA SER A 310 15.40 13.11 -13.96
C SER A 310 16.66 12.22 -14.03
N ASN A 311 17.54 12.33 -13.03
CA ASN A 311 18.74 11.53 -12.94
C ASN A 311 18.42 10.02 -12.80
N MET A 312 17.46 9.65 -11.96
CA MET A 312 17.04 8.25 -11.77
C MET A 312 16.36 7.66 -13.01
N LYS A 313 15.73 8.47 -13.84
CA LYS A 313 15.16 8.07 -15.15
C LYS A 313 16.22 8.08 -16.29
N GLY A 314 17.51 8.35 -16.00
CA GLY A 314 18.58 8.39 -16.98
C GLY A 314 18.62 9.70 -17.80
N GLY A 315 17.93 10.72 -17.34
CA GLY A 315 17.98 12.06 -17.96
C GLY A 315 19.28 12.81 -17.64
N PRO A 316 19.53 13.95 -18.33
CA PRO A 316 20.70 14.77 -18.07
C PRO A 316 20.73 15.24 -16.62
N VAL A 317 21.90 15.15 -15.99
CA VAL A 317 22.13 15.72 -14.66
C VAL A 317 22.15 17.24 -14.82
N GLY A 318 20.98 17.87 -14.72
CA GLY A 318 20.86 19.31 -14.62
C GLY A 318 21.52 19.80 -13.33
N GLY A 319 21.84 21.09 -13.23
CA GLY A 319 22.40 21.65 -12.01
C GLY A 319 21.51 21.38 -10.81
N THR A 320 21.99 20.54 -9.91
CA THR A 320 21.27 20.27 -8.65
C THR A 320 21.30 21.53 -7.77
N PRO A 321 20.17 21.98 -7.23
CA PRO A 321 20.16 23.09 -6.29
C PRO A 321 21.09 22.76 -5.11
N ARG A 322 21.94 23.71 -4.74
CA ARG A 322 22.84 23.54 -3.60
C ARG A 322 22.04 23.72 -2.32
N LEU A 323 21.90 22.64 -1.56
CA LEU A 323 21.35 22.72 -0.21
C LEU A 323 22.44 23.16 0.78
N PRO A 324 22.12 24.00 1.77
CA PRO A 324 23.04 24.29 2.84
C PRO A 324 23.33 23.01 3.64
N VAL A 325 24.60 22.67 3.79
CA VAL A 325 25.06 21.51 4.55
C VAL A 325 25.71 22.01 5.83
N LEU A 326 25.17 21.57 6.97
CA LEU A 326 25.79 21.76 8.28
C LEU A 326 26.69 20.56 8.54
N ILE A 327 27.98 20.78 8.72
CA ILE A 327 28.97 19.73 9.02
C ILE A 327 29.43 19.93 10.46
N SER A 328 29.38 18.86 11.25
CA SER A 328 29.98 18.80 12.58
C SER A 328 30.88 17.59 12.68
N SER A 329 31.96 17.75 13.42
CA SER A 329 32.91 16.66 13.69
C SER A 329 32.48 15.76 14.85
N THR A 330 31.47 16.19 15.61
CA THR A 330 30.96 15.43 16.78
C THR A 330 29.44 15.39 16.79
N GLN A 331 28.89 14.34 17.39
CA GLN A 331 27.44 14.15 17.55
C GLN A 331 26.81 15.28 18.38
N GLN A 332 27.49 15.74 19.42
CA GLN A 332 27.03 16.90 20.24
C GLN A 332 27.01 18.19 19.43
N GLY A 333 28.03 18.42 18.60
CA GLY A 333 28.08 19.59 17.71
C GLY A 333 26.99 19.55 16.64
N GLU A 334 26.67 18.37 16.11
CA GLU A 334 25.56 18.17 15.19
C GLU A 334 24.21 18.52 15.84
N ALA A 335 23.98 17.98 17.06
CA ALA A 335 22.77 18.29 17.82
C ALA A 335 22.64 19.79 18.12
N ALA A 336 23.73 20.44 18.55
CA ALA A 336 23.74 21.88 18.81
C ALA A 336 23.44 22.71 17.55
N ALA A 337 24.00 22.32 16.41
CA ALA A 337 23.73 22.99 15.12
C ALA A 337 22.26 22.83 14.69
N ILE A 338 21.68 21.65 14.87
CA ILE A 338 20.25 21.38 14.60
C ILE A 338 19.37 22.22 15.51
N VAL A 339 19.63 22.25 16.82
CA VAL A 339 18.86 23.04 17.78
C VAL A 339 18.92 24.54 17.43
N SER A 340 20.11 25.06 17.12
CA SER A 340 20.30 26.45 16.71
C SER A 340 19.49 26.76 15.45
N LYS A 341 19.51 25.88 14.45
CA LYS A 341 18.76 26.08 13.20
C LYS A 341 17.25 26.00 13.40
N VAL A 342 16.79 25.07 14.23
CA VAL A 342 15.36 24.97 14.60
C VAL A 342 14.90 26.25 15.35
N ALA A 343 15.71 26.76 16.26
CA ALA A 343 15.41 28.00 16.98
C ALA A 343 15.33 29.22 16.03
N GLU A 344 16.24 29.31 15.05
CA GLU A 344 16.21 30.35 13.99
C GLU A 344 14.92 30.24 13.16
N LEU A 345 14.53 29.05 12.73
CA LEU A 345 13.32 28.80 11.95
C LEU A 345 12.04 29.07 12.74
N ALA A 346 12.04 28.80 14.06
CA ALA A 346 10.90 29.04 14.95
C ALA A 346 10.63 30.55 15.21
N GLN A 347 11.58 31.42 14.94
CA GLN A 347 11.39 32.90 15.02
C GLN A 347 10.65 33.46 13.81
N GLY A 348 10.49 32.70 12.73
CA GLY A 348 9.66 33.07 11.58
C GLY A 348 8.19 32.68 11.78
N GLU A 349 7.29 33.26 11.02
CA GLU A 349 5.84 33.06 11.15
C GLU A 349 5.43 31.58 11.06
N GLY A 350 5.01 31.00 12.16
CA GLY A 350 4.04 29.90 12.28
C GLY A 350 4.31 28.56 11.58
N GLY A 351 5.54 28.25 11.15
CA GLY A 351 5.87 27.01 10.44
C GLY A 351 6.06 25.79 11.36
N ARG A 352 5.75 24.60 10.87
CA ARG A 352 6.12 23.33 11.51
C ARG A 352 7.49 22.90 11.01
N THR A 353 8.41 22.62 11.93
CA THR A 353 9.74 22.08 11.60
C THR A 353 9.76 20.57 11.84
N ALA A 354 10.32 19.80 10.91
CA ALA A 354 10.52 18.37 11.05
C ALA A 354 12.02 18.05 10.97
N ILE A 355 12.50 17.24 11.89
CA ILE A 355 13.85 16.68 11.87
C ILE A 355 13.78 15.25 11.38
N LEU A 356 14.45 14.95 10.26
CA LEU A 356 14.51 13.61 9.68
C LEU A 356 15.84 12.98 10.04
N VAL A 357 15.79 11.79 10.68
CA VAL A 357 16.97 11.03 11.05
C VAL A 357 16.97 9.65 10.40
N ARG A 358 18.16 9.17 10.06
CA ARG A 358 18.32 7.85 9.41
C ARG A 358 18.14 6.67 10.38
N LYS A 359 18.40 6.88 11.67
CA LYS A 359 18.27 5.87 12.75
C LYS A 359 17.69 6.53 14.00
N ARG A 360 16.93 5.77 14.79
CA ARG A 360 16.29 6.29 16.02
C ARG A 360 17.29 6.60 17.16
N GLY A 361 18.54 6.13 17.12
CA GLY A 361 19.50 6.27 18.21
C GLY A 361 19.97 7.69 18.56
N PRO A 362 20.14 8.61 17.62
CA PRO A 362 20.67 9.94 17.91
C PRO A 362 19.73 10.96 18.57
N LEU A 363 18.44 10.63 18.76
CA LEU A 363 17.45 11.55 19.35
C LEU A 363 16.97 11.10 20.74
N ALA A 364 17.55 10.04 21.30
CA ALA A 364 17.18 9.51 22.62
C ALA A 364 17.99 10.08 23.79
N ASP A 365 18.99 10.89 23.51
CA ASP A 365 19.86 11.63 24.44
C ASP A 365 19.69 13.14 24.19
#